data_f80de155197e734cb730ae3724898446
#
_entry.id   f80de155197e734cb730ae3724898446
#
_cell.length_a   1.000
_cell.length_b   1.000
_cell.length_c   1.000
_cell.angle_alpha   90.00
_cell.angle_beta   90.00
_cell.angle_gamma   90.00
#
_symmetry.space_group_name_H-M   'P 1'
#
loop_
_entity.id
_entity.type
_entity.pdbx_description
1 polymer ?
#
loop_
_entity_poly.entity_id
_entity_poly.type
_entity_poly.pdbx_seq_one_letter_code
_entity_poly.pdbx_strand_id
1 'polypeptide(L)'
;VQAAGDQQDTLDRVGLQPEAASRRVRTYSKGMRQKVGVAVALAKQAKALLLDEPTSGLDPKASNEFSELLVQLKNDGAAILMATHDLFRAKETGSRIGIMKDGALVRELSTDEVSHADVERIYLEHMH
;
A
#
# COMPACT_ATOMS: atom_id res chain seq x y z
N VAL A 1 -15.30 20.27 11.86
CA VAL A 1 -16.08 19.27 11.08
C VAL A 1 -15.78 19.48 9.61
N GLN A 2 -15.33 18.44 8.95
CA GLN A 2 -15.05 18.47 7.52
C GLN A 2 -16.36 18.52 6.73
N ALA A 3 -16.43 19.33 5.68
CA ALA A 3 -17.61 19.42 4.83
C ALA A 3 -17.87 18.06 4.11
N ALA A 4 -19.14 17.74 3.87
CA ALA A 4 -19.53 16.50 3.19
C ALA A 4 -18.86 16.36 1.81
N GLY A 5 -18.65 17.47 1.09
CA GLY A 5 -17.93 17.48 -0.18
C GLY A 5 -16.48 17.02 -0.05
N ASP A 6 -15.79 17.44 1.01
CA ASP A 6 -14.39 17.02 1.25
C ASP A 6 -14.29 15.53 1.55
N GLN A 7 -15.28 14.97 2.25
CA GLN A 7 -15.31 13.52 2.52
C GLN A 7 -15.51 12.72 1.22
N GLN A 8 -16.41 13.17 0.36
CA GLN A 8 -16.64 12.50 -0.93
C GLN A 8 -15.40 12.59 -1.82
N ASP A 9 -14.74 13.75 -1.88
CA ASP A 9 -13.52 13.94 -2.65
C ASP A 9 -12.40 13.00 -2.15
N THR A 10 -12.29 12.81 -0.83
CA THR A 10 -11.32 11.89 -0.25
C THR A 10 -11.61 10.44 -0.66
N LEU A 11 -12.88 10.03 -0.63
CA LEU A 11 -13.28 8.68 -1.03
C LEU A 11 -13.05 8.45 -2.53
N ASP A 12 -13.35 9.44 -3.36
CA ASP A 12 -13.11 9.37 -4.81
C ASP A 12 -11.61 9.25 -5.11
N ARG A 13 -10.78 9.97 -4.37
CA ARG A 13 -9.32 9.93 -4.52
C ARG A 13 -8.73 8.54 -4.26
N VAL A 14 -9.29 7.79 -3.31
CA VAL A 14 -8.85 6.41 -3.05
C VAL A 14 -9.52 5.39 -3.97
N GLY A 15 -10.42 5.82 -4.84
CA GLY A 15 -11.07 4.96 -5.81
C GLY A 15 -12.22 4.12 -5.26
N LEU A 16 -12.83 4.54 -4.15
CA LEU A 16 -14.04 3.90 -3.65
C LEU A 16 -15.24 4.33 -4.51
N GLN A 17 -15.99 3.35 -5.02
CA GLN A 17 -17.16 3.63 -5.83
C GLN A 17 -18.23 4.39 -5.02
N PRO A 18 -18.92 5.39 -5.64
CA PRO A 18 -19.92 6.20 -4.92
C PRO A 18 -21.03 5.38 -4.26
N GLU A 19 -21.45 4.29 -4.89
CA GLU A 19 -22.49 3.40 -4.37
C GLU A 19 -22.04 2.71 -3.07
N ALA A 20 -20.74 2.46 -2.94
CA ALA A 20 -20.17 1.82 -1.76
C ALA A 20 -20.06 2.78 -0.57
N ALA A 21 -19.89 4.08 -0.83
CA ALA A 21 -19.67 5.08 0.22
C ALA A 21 -20.78 5.15 1.26
N SER A 22 -22.02 4.84 0.87
CA SER A 22 -23.20 4.84 1.75
C SER A 22 -23.50 3.50 2.40
N ARG A 23 -22.79 2.41 2.01
CA ARG A 23 -22.98 1.08 2.57
C ARG A 23 -22.19 0.91 3.87
N ARG A 24 -22.63 -0.03 4.71
CA ARG A 24 -21.88 -0.40 5.91
C ARG A 24 -20.56 -1.08 5.55
N VAL A 25 -19.48 -0.73 6.25
CA VAL A 25 -18.13 -1.27 6.02
C VAL A 25 -18.11 -2.81 6.07
N ARG A 26 -18.92 -3.43 6.94
CA ARG A 26 -19.03 -4.90 7.01
C ARG A 26 -19.45 -5.57 5.70
N THR A 27 -20.08 -4.81 4.78
CA THR A 27 -20.48 -5.31 3.46
C THR A 27 -19.40 -5.12 2.40
N TYR A 28 -18.28 -4.51 2.77
CA TYR A 28 -17.19 -4.22 1.84
C TYR A 28 -16.32 -5.44 1.63
N SER A 29 -15.76 -5.57 0.42
CA SER A 29 -14.64 -6.46 0.17
C SER A 29 -13.41 -6.01 0.96
N LYS A 30 -12.41 -6.89 1.08
CA LYS A 30 -11.15 -6.52 1.73
C LYS A 30 -10.48 -5.32 1.04
N GLY A 31 -10.48 -5.28 -0.31
CA GLY A 31 -9.93 -4.15 -1.07
C GLY A 31 -10.66 -2.85 -0.79
N MET A 32 -11.99 -2.88 -0.68
CA MET A 32 -12.78 -1.72 -0.31
C MET A 32 -12.43 -1.23 1.11
N ARG A 33 -12.26 -2.15 2.07
CA ARG A 33 -11.83 -1.80 3.44
C ARG A 33 -10.44 -1.16 3.46
N GLN A 34 -9.52 -1.66 2.64
CA GLN A 34 -8.18 -1.07 2.51
C GLN A 34 -8.25 0.37 1.97
N LYS A 35 -9.07 0.61 0.95
CA LYS A 35 -9.28 1.95 0.41
C LYS A 35 -9.87 2.91 1.45
N VAL A 36 -10.83 2.46 2.25
CA VAL A 36 -11.41 3.26 3.34
C VAL A 36 -10.35 3.59 4.40
N GLY A 37 -9.50 2.62 4.76
CA GLY A 37 -8.40 2.88 5.70
C GLY A 37 -7.46 3.98 5.22
N VAL A 38 -7.09 3.98 3.94
CA VAL A 38 -6.29 5.05 3.35
C VAL A 38 -7.05 6.37 3.35
N ALA A 39 -8.35 6.36 3.03
CA ALA A 39 -9.19 7.56 3.06
C ALA A 39 -9.24 8.19 4.45
N VAL A 40 -9.36 7.38 5.51
CA VAL A 40 -9.30 7.86 6.90
C VAL A 40 -7.97 8.55 7.19
N ALA A 41 -6.85 7.94 6.78
CA ALA A 41 -5.53 8.53 6.96
C ALA A 41 -5.41 9.89 6.24
N LEU A 42 -5.89 9.96 4.98
CA LEU A 42 -5.89 11.22 4.22
C LEU A 42 -6.78 12.29 4.85
N ALA A 43 -7.96 11.92 5.33
CA ALA A 43 -8.88 12.84 6.01
C ALA A 43 -8.26 13.40 7.29
N LYS A 44 -7.43 12.64 7.97
CA LYS A 44 -6.67 13.08 9.14
C LYS A 44 -5.40 13.85 8.80
N GLN A 45 -5.14 14.09 7.53
CA GLN A 45 -3.92 14.74 7.03
C GLN A 45 -2.64 14.01 7.47
N ALA A 46 -2.68 12.69 7.49
CA ALA A 46 -1.53 11.88 7.84
C ALA A 46 -0.40 12.10 6.83
N LYS A 47 0.80 12.35 7.35
CA LYS A 47 2.01 12.55 6.54
C LYS A 47 2.74 11.23 6.28
N ALA A 48 2.41 10.20 7.02
CA ALA A 48 3.00 8.88 6.90
C ALA A 48 1.92 7.80 7.01
N LEU A 49 2.06 6.75 6.20
CA LEU A 49 1.21 5.56 6.23
C LEU A 49 2.05 4.36 6.64
N LEU A 50 1.57 3.61 7.61
CA LEU A 50 2.16 2.33 8.01
C LEU A 50 1.20 1.22 7.59
N LEU A 51 1.64 0.34 6.71
CA LEU A 51 0.81 -0.71 6.12
C LEU A 51 1.43 -2.08 6.40
N ASP A 52 0.61 -3.00 6.90
CA ASP A 52 1.01 -4.39 7.14
C ASP A 52 0.23 -5.32 6.21
N GLU A 53 0.94 -5.98 5.30
CA GLU A 53 0.40 -6.92 4.31
C GLU A 53 -0.86 -6.39 3.61
N PRO A 54 -0.83 -5.16 3.03
CA PRO A 54 -2.06 -4.51 2.57
C PRO A 54 -2.73 -5.19 1.37
N THR A 55 -1.99 -5.96 0.58
CA THR A 55 -2.53 -6.67 -0.58
C THR A 55 -2.80 -8.15 -0.32
N SER A 56 -2.52 -8.65 0.88
CA SER A 56 -2.75 -10.04 1.23
C SER A 56 -4.24 -10.41 1.11
N GLY A 57 -4.53 -11.50 0.41
CA GLY A 57 -5.90 -11.96 0.19
C GLY A 57 -6.71 -11.16 -0.83
N LEU A 58 -6.12 -10.18 -1.49
CA LEU A 58 -6.74 -9.48 -2.61
C LEU A 58 -6.49 -10.26 -3.91
N ASP A 59 -7.47 -10.20 -4.84
CA ASP A 59 -7.25 -10.69 -6.19
C ASP A 59 -6.23 -9.81 -6.94
N PRO A 60 -5.69 -10.28 -8.09
CA PRO A 60 -4.68 -9.50 -8.82
C PRO A 60 -5.14 -8.11 -9.23
N LYS A 61 -6.40 -7.95 -9.62
CA LYS A 61 -6.95 -6.65 -10.02
C LYS A 61 -6.97 -5.68 -8.84
N ALA A 62 -7.52 -6.11 -7.71
CA ALA A 62 -7.60 -5.29 -6.50
C ALA A 62 -6.21 -4.95 -5.96
N SER A 63 -5.26 -5.90 -6.03
CA SER A 63 -3.86 -5.66 -5.64
C SER A 63 -3.19 -4.61 -6.53
N ASN A 64 -3.42 -4.66 -7.84
CA ASN A 64 -2.91 -3.68 -8.78
C ASN A 64 -3.47 -2.29 -8.50
N GLU A 65 -4.79 -2.18 -8.33
CA GLU A 65 -5.46 -0.91 -8.02
C GLU A 65 -4.92 -0.29 -6.73
N PHE A 66 -4.74 -1.11 -5.69
CA PHE A 66 -4.20 -0.63 -4.41
C PHE A 66 -2.74 -0.20 -4.55
N SER A 67 -1.93 -0.95 -5.29
CA SER A 67 -0.53 -0.61 -5.55
C SER A 67 -0.40 0.71 -6.32
N GLU A 68 -1.24 0.93 -7.32
CA GLU A 68 -1.28 2.20 -8.08
C GLU A 68 -1.64 3.37 -7.17
N LEU A 69 -2.60 3.19 -6.26
CA LEU A 69 -2.95 4.20 -5.26
C LEU A 69 -1.75 4.57 -4.40
N LEU A 70 -1.00 3.58 -3.90
CA LEU A 70 0.19 3.83 -3.08
C LEU A 70 1.27 4.60 -3.85
N VAL A 71 1.49 4.26 -5.13
CA VAL A 71 2.45 4.97 -5.98
C VAL A 71 2.02 6.43 -6.17
N GLN A 72 0.74 6.68 -6.40
CA GLN A 72 0.22 8.05 -6.53
C GLN A 72 0.43 8.85 -5.25
N LEU A 73 0.13 8.27 -4.10
CA LEU A 73 0.32 8.92 -2.80
C LEU A 73 1.79 9.23 -2.52
N LYS A 74 2.67 8.31 -2.87
CA LYS A 74 4.12 8.52 -2.78
C LYS A 74 4.55 9.70 -3.66
N ASN A 75 4.08 9.76 -4.89
CA ASN A 75 4.39 10.84 -5.82
C ASN A 75 3.84 12.18 -5.34
N ASP A 76 2.75 12.18 -4.58
CA ASP A 76 2.17 13.37 -3.94
C ASP A 76 2.88 13.76 -2.64
N GLY A 77 3.94 13.06 -2.26
CA GLY A 77 4.78 13.41 -1.12
C GLY A 77 4.48 12.64 0.17
N ALA A 78 3.59 11.65 0.16
CA ALA A 78 3.35 10.83 1.33
C ALA A 78 4.55 9.91 1.62
N ALA A 79 4.89 9.76 2.88
CA ALA A 79 5.84 8.76 3.34
C ALA A 79 5.08 7.45 3.62
N ILE A 80 5.52 6.34 3.04
CA ILE A 80 4.85 5.05 3.18
C ILE A 80 5.86 4.00 3.62
N LEU A 81 5.55 3.32 4.73
CA LEU A 81 6.28 2.14 5.17
C LEU A 81 5.33 0.95 5.08
N MET A 82 5.70 -0.03 4.28
CA MET A 82 4.89 -1.22 4.03
C MET A 82 5.67 -2.48 4.40
N ALA A 83 5.09 -3.32 5.27
CA ALA A 83 5.60 -4.65 5.52
C ALA A 83 4.85 -5.65 4.62
N THR A 84 5.57 -6.46 3.88
CA THR A 84 5.00 -7.46 2.99
C THR A 84 5.97 -8.60 2.71
N HIS A 85 5.45 -9.77 2.41
CA HIS A 85 6.21 -10.89 1.86
C HIS A 85 6.05 -11.01 0.33
N ASP A 86 5.28 -10.12 -0.28
CA ASP A 86 5.09 -10.09 -1.73
C ASP A 86 6.24 -9.29 -2.38
N LEU A 87 7.25 -10.01 -2.85
CA LEU A 87 8.46 -9.42 -3.43
C LEU A 87 8.16 -8.61 -4.70
N PHE A 88 7.20 -9.06 -5.50
CA PHE A 88 6.78 -8.34 -6.70
C PHE A 88 6.22 -6.97 -6.33
N ARG A 89 5.28 -6.93 -5.38
CA ARG A 89 4.66 -5.68 -4.92
C ARG A 89 5.67 -4.74 -4.26
N ALA A 90 6.59 -5.29 -3.46
CA ALA A 90 7.65 -4.51 -2.84
C ALA A 90 8.50 -3.78 -3.90
N LYS A 91 8.88 -4.48 -4.97
CA LYS A 91 9.65 -3.89 -6.07
C LYS A 91 8.84 -2.85 -6.85
N GLU A 92 7.56 -3.14 -7.15
CA GLU A 92 6.71 -2.27 -7.96
C GLU A 92 6.32 -0.98 -7.23
N THR A 93 6.08 -1.03 -5.93
CA THR A 93 5.53 0.11 -5.18
C THR A 93 6.59 0.88 -4.41
N GLY A 94 7.64 0.22 -3.92
CA GLY A 94 8.64 0.83 -3.07
C GLY A 94 9.74 1.55 -3.84
N SER A 95 10.33 2.55 -3.21
CA SER A 95 11.59 3.18 -3.65
C SER A 95 12.79 2.43 -3.09
N ARG A 96 12.64 1.91 -1.87
CA ARG A 96 13.67 1.14 -1.16
C ARG A 96 13.04 -0.10 -0.55
N ILE A 97 13.80 -1.19 -0.51
CA ILE A 97 13.40 -2.45 0.11
C ILE A 97 14.39 -2.77 1.23
N GLY A 98 13.85 -3.04 2.41
CA GLY A 98 14.63 -3.59 3.52
C GLY A 98 14.27 -5.05 3.72
N ILE A 99 15.27 -5.92 3.81
CA ILE A 99 15.08 -7.34 4.12
C ILE A 99 15.34 -7.53 5.61
N MET A 100 14.32 -8.03 6.31
CA MET A 100 14.37 -8.29 7.74
C MET A 100 14.53 -9.79 8.00
N LYS A 101 15.37 -10.14 8.94
CA LYS A 101 15.52 -11.52 9.44
C LYS A 101 15.84 -11.49 10.93
N ASP A 102 15.11 -12.27 11.71
CA ASP A 102 15.33 -12.43 13.16
C ASP A 102 15.39 -11.08 13.91
N GLY A 103 14.52 -10.14 13.50
CA GLY A 103 14.45 -8.82 14.13
C GLY A 103 15.50 -7.82 13.67
N ALA A 104 16.33 -8.17 12.70
CA ALA A 104 17.41 -7.29 12.20
C ALA A 104 17.21 -6.96 10.72
N LEU A 105 17.58 -5.73 10.34
CA LEU A 105 17.65 -5.33 8.93
C LEU A 105 18.97 -5.90 8.36
N VAL A 106 18.87 -6.93 7.51
CA VAL A 106 20.05 -7.64 6.96
C VAL A 106 20.49 -7.12 5.61
N ARG A 107 19.62 -6.45 4.86
CA ARG A 107 19.93 -5.89 3.55
C ARG A 107 19.01 -4.73 3.22
N GLU A 108 19.53 -3.70 2.56
CA GLU A 108 18.75 -2.65 1.90
C GLU A 108 19.06 -2.61 0.41
N LEU A 109 18.03 -2.34 -0.38
CA LEU A 109 18.10 -2.24 -1.85
C LEU A 109 17.38 -0.99 -2.32
N SER A 110 17.95 -0.31 -3.31
CA SER A 110 17.21 0.68 -4.11
C SER A 110 16.47 -0.05 -5.23
N THR A 111 15.18 0.19 -5.39
CA THR A 111 14.38 -0.50 -6.40
C THR A 111 14.78 -0.12 -7.83
N ASP A 112 15.38 1.05 -8.02
CA ASP A 112 15.87 1.51 -9.32
C ASP A 112 17.12 0.76 -9.80
N GLU A 113 17.84 0.13 -8.88
CA GLU A 113 19.13 -0.52 -9.15
C GLU A 113 19.01 -2.04 -9.31
N VAL A 114 17.83 -2.61 -9.10
CA VAL A 114 17.61 -4.05 -9.09
C VAL A 114 16.41 -4.43 -9.95
N SER A 115 16.48 -5.60 -10.58
CA SER A 115 15.33 -6.22 -11.27
C SER A 115 14.48 -7.03 -10.29
N HIS A 116 13.31 -7.48 -10.73
CA HIS A 116 12.48 -8.42 -9.95
C HIS A 116 13.25 -9.70 -9.61
N ALA A 117 14.00 -10.24 -10.58
CA ALA A 117 14.82 -11.43 -10.38
C ALA A 117 15.92 -11.19 -9.33
N ASP A 118 16.53 -9.99 -9.33
CA ASP A 118 17.55 -9.64 -8.34
C ASP A 118 16.96 -9.59 -6.93
N VAL A 119 15.78 -8.99 -6.77
CA VAL A 119 15.09 -8.92 -5.46
C VAL A 119 14.85 -10.33 -4.92
N GLU A 120 14.31 -11.22 -5.76
CA GLU A 120 14.05 -12.61 -5.37
C GLU A 120 15.34 -13.33 -5.00
N ARG A 121 16.38 -13.23 -5.82
CA ARG A 121 17.68 -13.87 -5.57
C ARG A 121 18.28 -13.39 -4.25
N ILE A 122 18.33 -12.09 -4.04
CA ILE A 122 18.93 -11.51 -2.82
C ILE A 122 18.11 -11.90 -1.59
N TYR A 123 16.77 -11.89 -1.69
CA TYR A 123 15.91 -12.34 -0.61
C TYR A 123 16.22 -13.80 -0.21
N LEU A 124 16.28 -14.68 -1.19
CA LEU A 124 16.57 -16.11 -0.95
C LEU A 124 17.96 -16.33 -0.34
N GLU A 125 18.96 -15.56 -0.76
CA GLU A 125 20.32 -15.63 -0.18
C GLU A 125 20.32 -15.33 1.33
N HIS A 126 19.42 -14.48 1.81
CA HIS A 126 19.35 -14.09 3.22
C HIS A 126 18.39 -14.97 4.06
N MET A 127 17.49 -15.72 3.42
CA MET A 127 16.47 -16.52 4.07
C MET A 127 16.87 -17.98 4.31
N HIS A 128 18.11 -18.30 4.18
CA HIS A 128 18.64 -19.64 4.49
C HIS A 128 19.01 -19.80 5.94
#